data_395f0f9bd4c2e9ca9e98fe5118b865ab
#
_entry.id   395f0f9bd4c2e9ca9e98fe5118b865ab
#
_cell.length_a   1.000
_cell.length_b   1.000
_cell.length_c   1.000
_cell.angle_alpha   90.00
_cell.angle_beta   90.00
_cell.angle_gamma   90.00
#
_symmetry.space_group_name_H-M   'P 1'
#
loop_
_entity.id
_entity.type
_entity.pdbx_description
1 polymer ?
#
loop_
_entity_poly.entity_id
_entity_poly.type
_entity_poly.pdbx_seq_one_letter_code
_entity_poly.pdbx_strand_id
1 'polypeptide(L)'
;MNNITSPRTDDQGIEQEIQDKGLTAPRITPADIQANIANVFYFTAKQGAEMAAKEAGSNKAGEPSEGIALGLLTFCVLVLKNGFTVTGESACASPENFDAEIGRKIARENATQKIWPLMGYELKSKLKG
;
A
#
# COMPACT_ATOMS: atom_id res chain seq x y z
N MET A 1 9.31 9.76 13.80
CA MET A 1 9.03 9.70 13.10
C MET A 1 8.65 10.28 12.39
N ASN A 2 8.60 10.51 12.60
CA ASN A 2 8.16 10.79 12.03
C ASN A 2 8.01 11.15 11.03
N ASN A 3 8.23 11.20 10.82
CA ASN A 3 8.20 11.54 9.90
C ASN A 3 7.81 11.40 8.81
N ILE A 4 7.68 11.25 9.28
CA ILE A 4 7.03 10.67 8.30
C ILE A 4 6.13 11.49 7.58
N THR A 5 6.05 12.53 7.97
CA THR A 5 5.53 13.53 7.15
C THR A 5 6.34 13.64 5.98
N SER A 6 6.69 12.57 5.46
CA SER A 6 7.48 12.58 4.27
C SER A 6 6.75 13.27 3.14
N PRO A 7 7.45 13.62 2.12
CA PRO A 7 6.87 14.32 0.99
C PRO A 7 5.66 13.65 0.41
N ARG A 8 5.53 12.35 0.62
CA ARG A 8 4.39 11.71 0.06
C ARG A 8 3.13 12.00 0.76
N THR A 9 3.24 12.26 2.05
CA THR A 9 2.06 12.66 2.77
C THR A 9 1.60 13.98 2.26
N ASP A 10 2.44 14.61 1.47
CA ASP A 10 2.13 15.87 0.88
C ASP A 10 1.49 15.76 -0.48
N ASP A 11 0.92 14.60 -0.82
CA ASP A 11 0.16 14.49 -2.05
C ASP A 11 -0.91 15.59 -2.11
N GLN A 12 -1.60 15.83 -0.99
CA GLN A 12 -2.59 16.90 -0.94
C GLN A 12 -1.95 18.28 -1.02
N GLY A 13 -0.79 18.47 -0.44
CA GLY A 13 -0.07 19.74 -0.53
C GLY A 13 0.39 20.03 -1.94
N ILE A 14 0.91 19.02 -2.62
CA ILE A 14 1.31 19.17 -4.02
C ILE A 14 0.08 19.44 -4.89
N GLU A 15 -1.01 18.75 -4.61
CA GLU A 15 -2.26 18.97 -5.33
C GLU A 15 -2.72 20.41 -5.20
N GLN A 16 -2.64 20.96 -3.98
CA GLN A 16 -3.02 22.35 -3.75
C GLN A 16 -2.12 23.30 -4.54
N GLU A 17 -0.83 23.02 -4.57
CA GLU A 17 0.10 23.86 -5.34
C GLU A 17 -0.20 23.82 -6.83
N ILE A 18 -0.54 22.65 -7.37
CA ILE A 18 -0.92 22.52 -8.76
C ILE A 18 -2.14 23.37 -9.07
N GLN A 19 -3.14 23.32 -8.18
CA GLN A 19 -4.35 24.12 -8.34
C GLN A 19 -4.05 25.61 -8.25
N ASP A 20 -3.21 26.00 -7.30
CA ASP A 20 -2.84 27.41 -7.13
C ASP A 20 -2.13 27.96 -8.36
N LYS A 21 -1.39 27.12 -9.08
CA LYS A 21 -0.68 27.53 -10.29
C LYS A 21 -1.55 27.40 -11.55
N GLY A 22 -2.79 26.96 -11.39
CA GLY A 22 -3.71 26.86 -12.53
C GLY A 22 -3.35 25.81 -13.56
N LEU A 23 -2.70 24.74 -13.15
CA LEU A 23 -2.28 23.66 -14.05
C LEU A 23 -3.46 22.71 -14.24
N THR A 24 -4.37 23.05 -15.14
CA THR A 24 -5.67 22.39 -15.26
C THR A 24 -5.79 21.43 -16.44
N ALA A 25 -4.70 21.18 -17.17
CA ALA A 25 -4.73 20.15 -18.22
C ALA A 25 -5.03 18.79 -17.59
N PRO A 26 -5.49 17.81 -18.39
CA PRO A 26 -5.81 16.50 -17.84
C PRO A 26 -4.63 15.89 -17.08
N ARG A 27 -4.90 15.39 -15.90
CA ARG A 27 -3.88 14.83 -15.02
C ARG A 27 -4.55 13.90 -14.00
N ILE A 28 -3.73 13.11 -13.31
CA ILE A 28 -4.21 12.25 -12.23
C ILE A 28 -4.09 13.02 -10.91
N THR A 29 -5.15 12.99 -10.12
CA THR A 29 -5.20 13.67 -8.82
C THR A 29 -5.20 12.64 -7.69
N PRO A 30 -4.88 13.06 -6.45
CA PRO A 30 -5.02 12.13 -5.31
C PRO A 30 -6.44 11.56 -5.19
N ALA A 31 -7.47 12.35 -5.53
CA ALA A 31 -8.84 11.87 -5.50
C ALA A 31 -9.07 10.75 -6.51
N ASP A 32 -8.45 10.86 -7.69
CA ASP A 32 -8.55 9.80 -8.70
C ASP A 32 -7.93 8.51 -8.21
N ILE A 33 -6.79 8.61 -7.52
CA ILE A 33 -6.11 7.45 -6.95
C ILE A 33 -7.05 6.74 -5.97
N GLN A 34 -7.60 7.48 -5.01
CA GLN A 34 -8.47 6.88 -4.01
C GLN A 34 -9.75 6.32 -4.63
N ALA A 35 -10.29 6.98 -5.63
CA ALA A 35 -11.49 6.52 -6.31
C ALA A 35 -11.27 5.20 -7.04
N ASN A 36 -10.03 4.89 -7.43
CA ASN A 36 -9.74 3.65 -8.14
C ASN A 36 -9.56 2.45 -7.21
N ILE A 37 -9.55 2.66 -5.91
CA ILE A 37 -9.40 1.55 -4.95
C ILE A 37 -10.76 0.95 -4.68
N ALA A 38 -10.97 -0.29 -5.12
CA ALA A 38 -12.24 -0.98 -4.90
C ALA A 38 -12.27 -1.70 -3.56
N ASN A 39 -11.15 -2.31 -3.17
CA ASN A 39 -11.08 -3.06 -1.91
C ASN A 39 -9.67 -3.00 -1.34
N VAL A 40 -9.60 -3.14 0.00
CA VAL A 40 -8.34 -3.11 0.74
C VAL A 40 -8.29 -4.33 1.64
N PHE A 41 -7.19 -5.06 1.60
CA PHE A 41 -6.98 -6.22 2.47
C PHE A 41 -5.65 -6.08 3.17
N TYR A 42 -5.62 -6.51 4.43
CA TYR A 42 -4.40 -6.49 5.24
C TYR A 42 -4.15 -7.86 5.85
N PHE A 43 -2.90 -8.25 5.89
CA PHE A 43 -2.50 -9.44 6.65
C PHE A 43 -1.01 -9.36 6.91
N THR A 44 -0.56 -10.07 7.96
CA THR A 44 0.86 -10.20 8.21
C THR A 44 1.40 -11.41 7.46
N ALA A 45 2.71 -11.42 7.23
CA ALA A 45 3.35 -12.58 6.62
C ALA A 45 3.11 -13.83 7.48
N LYS A 46 3.02 -13.66 8.81
CA LYS A 46 2.72 -14.77 9.71
C LYS A 46 1.36 -15.40 9.40
N GLN A 47 0.34 -14.56 9.26
CA GLN A 47 -1.01 -15.03 8.94
C GLN A 47 -1.03 -15.77 7.61
N GLY A 48 -0.37 -15.23 6.61
CA GLY A 48 -0.30 -15.86 5.31
C GLY A 48 0.43 -17.19 5.32
N ALA A 49 1.56 -17.24 6.01
CA ALA A 49 2.35 -18.47 6.09
C ALA A 49 1.59 -19.55 6.86
N GLU A 50 0.92 -19.18 7.95
CA GLU A 50 0.13 -20.13 8.74
C GLU A 50 -1.02 -20.69 7.93
N MET A 51 -1.72 -19.86 7.19
CA MET A 51 -2.82 -20.33 6.37
C MET A 51 -2.34 -21.24 5.24
N ALA A 52 -1.25 -20.86 4.58
CA ALA A 52 -0.69 -21.68 3.51
C ALA A 52 -0.24 -23.05 4.02
N ALA A 53 0.37 -23.07 5.19
CA ALA A 53 0.79 -24.33 5.81
C ALA A 53 -0.40 -25.19 6.18
N LYS A 54 -1.47 -24.57 6.72
CA LYS A 54 -2.67 -25.28 7.07
C LYS A 54 -3.31 -25.93 5.84
N GLU A 55 -3.38 -25.19 4.75
CA GLU A 55 -3.94 -25.71 3.50
C GLU A 55 -3.09 -26.85 2.93
N ALA A 56 -1.80 -26.80 3.15
CA ALA A 56 -0.89 -27.88 2.70
C ALA A 56 -0.84 -29.06 3.67
N GLY A 57 -1.58 -29.00 4.78
CA GLY A 57 -1.57 -30.07 5.77
C GLY A 57 -0.35 -30.07 6.66
N SER A 58 0.35 -28.93 6.76
CA SER A 58 1.55 -28.77 7.60
C SER A 58 1.25 -27.88 8.79
N ASN A 59 1.81 -28.24 9.94
CA ASN A 59 1.67 -27.40 11.14
C ASN A 59 2.97 -26.67 11.47
N LYS A 60 3.92 -26.63 10.54
CA LYS A 60 5.24 -26.07 10.81
C LYS A 60 5.34 -24.58 10.58
N ALA A 61 4.36 -23.97 9.93
CA ALA A 61 4.37 -22.52 9.84
C ALA A 61 4.22 -21.96 11.24
N GLY A 62 5.05 -21.03 11.60
CA GLY A 62 4.94 -20.44 12.92
C GLY A 62 5.85 -21.02 13.94
N GLU A 63 7.00 -21.57 13.57
CA GLU A 63 8.02 -21.82 14.57
C GLU A 63 8.32 -20.51 15.29
N PRO A 64 8.59 -20.55 16.62
CA PRO A 64 8.59 -19.31 17.42
C PRO A 64 9.43 -18.17 16.86
N SER A 65 10.65 -18.45 16.40
CA SER A 65 11.50 -17.36 15.89
C SER A 65 11.00 -16.83 14.55
N GLU A 66 10.55 -17.70 13.68
CA GLU A 66 10.02 -17.29 12.38
C GLU A 66 8.68 -16.58 12.56
N GLY A 67 7.86 -17.05 13.53
CA GLY A 67 6.60 -16.41 13.82
C GLY A 67 6.76 -14.98 14.28
N ILE A 68 7.79 -14.68 15.06
CA ILE A 68 8.06 -13.31 15.48
C ILE A 68 8.45 -12.47 14.28
N ALA A 69 9.39 -12.95 13.48
CA ALA A 69 9.85 -12.22 12.31
C ALA A 69 8.72 -11.97 11.32
N LEU A 70 7.93 -12.99 11.04
CA LEU A 70 6.83 -12.89 10.07
C LEU A 70 5.71 -12.01 10.58
N GLY A 71 5.51 -11.94 11.88
CA GLY A 71 4.52 -11.07 12.49
C GLY A 71 4.86 -9.59 12.41
N LEU A 72 6.12 -9.25 12.12
CA LEU A 72 6.57 -7.86 12.00
C LEU A 72 6.41 -7.33 10.58
N LEU A 73 6.01 -8.17 9.63
CA LEU A 73 5.85 -7.79 8.23
C LEU A 73 4.37 -7.76 7.88
N THR A 74 3.88 -6.58 7.57
CA THR A 74 2.47 -6.35 7.24
C THR A 74 2.33 -6.08 5.75
N PHE A 75 1.35 -6.72 5.14
CA PHE A 75 1.01 -6.48 3.73
C PHE A 75 -0.32 -5.76 3.61
N CYS A 76 -0.40 -4.89 2.64
CA CYS A 76 -1.65 -4.33 2.15
C CYS A 76 -1.82 -4.75 0.71
N VAL A 77 -2.99 -5.28 0.38
CA VAL A 77 -3.34 -5.58 -1.01
C VAL A 77 -4.50 -4.66 -1.38
N LEU A 78 -4.31 -3.88 -2.42
CA LEU A 78 -5.38 -3.05 -2.98
C LEU A 78 -5.87 -3.71 -4.25
N VAL A 79 -7.18 -3.87 -4.35
CA VAL A 79 -7.81 -4.32 -5.60
C VAL A 79 -8.37 -3.08 -6.26
N LEU A 80 -7.93 -2.81 -7.47
CA LEU A 80 -8.39 -1.65 -8.22
C LEU A 80 -9.69 -1.96 -8.93
N LYS A 81 -10.34 -0.93 -9.46
CA LYS A 81 -11.68 -1.09 -10.04
C LYS A 81 -11.72 -2.04 -11.21
N ASN A 82 -10.63 -2.17 -11.97
CA ASN A 82 -10.59 -3.11 -13.08
C ASN A 82 -10.14 -4.52 -12.67
N GLY A 83 -9.92 -4.75 -11.36
CA GLY A 83 -9.48 -6.04 -10.85
C GLY A 83 -7.96 -6.19 -10.75
N PHE A 84 -7.19 -5.22 -11.24
CA PHE A 84 -5.74 -5.27 -11.07
C PHE A 84 -5.38 -5.07 -9.60
N THR A 85 -4.28 -5.63 -9.17
CA THR A 85 -3.88 -5.53 -7.75
C THR A 85 -2.52 -4.86 -7.62
N VAL A 86 -2.36 -4.11 -6.53
CA VAL A 86 -1.06 -3.61 -6.11
C VAL A 86 -0.88 -3.93 -4.64
N THR A 87 0.36 -4.06 -4.20
CA THR A 87 0.67 -4.39 -2.82
C THR A 87 1.63 -3.38 -2.23
N GLY A 88 1.60 -3.28 -0.92
CA GLY A 88 2.60 -2.52 -0.17
C GLY A 88 2.91 -3.24 1.12
N GLU A 89 4.13 -3.07 1.61
CA GLU A 89 4.58 -3.73 2.82
C GLU A 89 5.05 -2.71 3.84
N SER A 90 5.01 -3.15 5.10
CA SER A 90 5.63 -2.44 6.21
C SER A 90 6.36 -3.46 7.07
N ALA A 91 7.64 -3.26 7.31
CA ALA A 91 8.43 -4.14 8.14
C ALA A 91 8.92 -3.37 9.36
N CYS A 92 8.70 -3.94 10.53
CA CYS A 92 9.14 -3.36 11.80
C CYS A 92 10.37 -4.10 12.28
N ALA A 93 11.41 -3.37 12.66
CA ALA A 93 12.67 -3.98 13.06
C ALA A 93 12.63 -4.57 14.47
N SER A 94 11.87 -3.96 15.35
CA SER A 94 11.85 -4.34 16.77
C SER A 94 10.45 -4.73 17.21
N PRO A 95 10.28 -5.94 17.78
CA PRO A 95 8.96 -6.37 18.24
C PRO A 95 8.33 -5.38 19.24
N GLU A 96 9.16 -4.78 20.07
CA GLU A 96 8.69 -3.86 21.10
C GLU A 96 8.03 -2.62 20.52
N ASN A 97 8.42 -2.26 19.30
CA ASN A 97 7.89 -1.08 18.62
C ASN A 97 6.74 -1.40 17.66
N PHE A 98 6.37 -2.66 17.56
CA PHE A 98 5.35 -3.05 16.59
C PHE A 98 3.98 -2.53 17.00
N ASP A 99 3.33 -1.87 16.06
CA ASP A 99 1.96 -1.42 16.21
C ASP A 99 1.23 -1.79 14.92
N ALA A 100 0.22 -2.64 15.05
CA ALA A 100 -0.47 -3.19 13.89
C ALA A 100 -1.15 -2.10 13.07
N GLU A 101 -1.71 -1.09 13.73
CA GLU A 101 -2.40 0.00 13.02
C GLU A 101 -1.41 0.82 12.21
N ILE A 102 -0.27 1.16 12.80
CA ILE A 102 0.77 1.91 12.10
C ILE A 102 1.30 1.09 10.93
N GLY A 103 1.52 -0.20 11.14
CA GLY A 103 1.98 -1.09 10.07
C GLY A 103 1.02 -1.10 8.89
N ARG A 104 -0.29 -1.17 9.16
CA ARG A 104 -1.29 -1.15 8.10
C ARG A 104 -1.29 0.19 7.36
N LYS A 105 -1.16 1.30 8.08
CA LYS A 105 -1.13 2.62 7.45
C LYS A 105 0.05 2.76 6.49
N ILE A 106 1.23 2.34 6.93
CA ILE A 106 2.43 2.41 6.12
C ILE A 106 2.31 1.50 4.90
N ALA A 107 1.85 0.27 5.11
CA ALA A 107 1.68 -0.69 4.03
C ALA A 107 0.69 -0.15 2.98
N ARG A 108 -0.41 0.45 3.44
CA ARG A 108 -1.40 1.02 2.52
C ARG A 108 -0.82 2.19 1.74
N GLU A 109 -0.08 3.06 2.40
CA GLU A 109 0.55 4.19 1.73
C GLU A 109 1.51 3.71 0.64
N ASN A 110 2.32 2.70 0.96
CA ASN A 110 3.26 2.13 -0.01
C ASN A 110 2.53 1.49 -1.20
N ALA A 111 1.43 0.79 -0.93
CA ALA A 111 0.62 0.22 -2.00
C ALA A 111 -0.01 1.31 -2.87
N THR A 112 -0.53 2.35 -2.24
CA THR A 112 -1.20 3.45 -2.93
C THR A 112 -0.25 4.16 -3.90
N GLN A 113 1.01 4.33 -3.50
CA GLN A 113 1.99 4.99 -4.37
C GLN A 113 2.21 4.25 -5.69
N LYS A 114 1.96 2.96 -5.72
CA LYS A 114 2.12 2.17 -6.95
C LYS A 114 1.01 2.43 -7.96
N ILE A 115 -0.10 3.03 -7.54
CA ILE A 115 -1.21 3.33 -8.45
C ILE A 115 -0.87 4.51 -9.36
N TRP A 116 -0.09 5.47 -8.86
CA TRP A 116 0.24 6.67 -9.63
C TRP A 116 0.81 6.36 -11.02
N PRO A 117 1.88 5.56 -11.14
CA PRO A 117 2.43 5.30 -12.47
C PRO A 117 1.47 4.51 -13.36
N LEU A 118 0.64 3.65 -12.79
CA LEU A 118 -0.33 2.89 -13.57
C LEU A 118 -1.37 3.82 -14.19
N MET A 119 -1.93 4.72 -13.39
CA MET A 119 -2.94 5.65 -13.89
C MET A 119 -2.33 6.72 -14.78
N GLY A 120 -1.11 7.14 -14.46
CA GLY A 120 -0.38 8.08 -15.31
C GLY A 120 -0.13 7.52 -16.70
N TYR A 121 0.30 6.25 -16.76
CA TYR A 121 0.50 5.58 -18.04
C TYR A 121 -0.81 5.46 -18.81
N GLU A 122 -1.88 5.08 -18.12
CA GLU A 122 -3.18 4.96 -18.76
C GLU A 122 -3.64 6.30 -19.35
N LEU A 123 -3.52 7.36 -18.57
CA LEU A 123 -3.89 8.69 -19.03
C LEU A 123 -3.05 9.11 -20.23
N LYS A 124 -1.74 8.89 -20.14
CA LYS A 124 -0.86 9.27 -21.26
C LYS A 124 -1.25 8.54 -22.54
N SER A 125 -1.61 7.26 -22.43
CA SER A 125 -2.06 6.50 -23.59
C SER A 125 -3.33 7.09 -24.19
N LYS A 126 -4.28 7.51 -23.35
CA LYS A 126 -5.51 8.12 -23.81
C LYS A 126 -5.25 9.47 -24.47
N LEU A 127 -4.36 10.26 -23.90
CA LEU A 127 -4.03 11.58 -24.46
C LEU A 127 -3.28 11.47 -25.78
N LYS A 128 -2.53 10.42 -25.97
CA LYS A 128 -1.83 10.19 -27.22
C LYS A 128 -2.80 9.84 -28.34
N GLY A 129 -3.88 9.19 -27.98
CA GLY A 129 -4.91 8.83 -28.94
C GLY A 129 -4.66 7.50 -29.62
#